data_42631891c89276a7df03312afc1a43d0
#
_entry.id   42631891c89276a7df03312afc1a43d0
#
_cell.length_a   1.000
_cell.length_b   1.000
_cell.length_c   1.000
_cell.angle_alpha   90.00
_cell.angle_beta   90.00
_cell.angle_gamma   90.00
#
_symmetry.space_group_name_H-M   'P 1'
#
loop_
_entity.id
_entity.type
_entity.pdbx_description
1 polymer ?
#
loop_
_entity_poly.entity_id
_entity_poly.type
_entity_poly.pdbx_seq_one_letter_code
_entity_poly.pdbx_strand_id
1 'polypeptide(L)'
;AEFVGDVISPLTADPVSEFKDQVDLIGYGGSPYEKGLWYSYESTDSGGDASPGSATGFFRASAKLVIVYVSDEPDFSHNTTYHGGSTTMVPSDYSAHLLSLKTSSDLVVAHAVAGDYPSGCSGNGSASFGDGYYDVVNDLGGTFMSICAADWSVSMEAVATDSMAGAVFGLSQDPFEDTIEVTVDGITSLNWTYSTTTNTIQFDTGSIPEEGSMIDISYAVLSDCNDDDEDTGDTDQ
;
A
#
# COMPACT_ATOMS: atom_id res chain seq x y z
N ALA A 1 7.26 13.75 -11.51
CA ALA A 1 8.02 13.55 -10.26
C ALA A 1 9.11 12.51 -10.52
N GLU A 2 10.30 12.73 -10.02
CA GLU A 2 11.46 11.87 -10.17
C GLU A 2 11.89 11.36 -8.80
N PHE A 3 12.45 10.16 -8.75
CA PHE A 3 13.04 9.63 -7.52
C PHE A 3 14.31 10.42 -7.15
N VAL A 4 14.54 10.54 -5.85
CA VAL A 4 15.83 11.01 -5.32
C VAL A 4 16.67 9.76 -5.02
N GLY A 5 17.69 9.52 -5.84
CA GLY A 5 18.51 8.32 -5.75
C GLY A 5 17.92 7.08 -6.43
N ASP A 6 18.54 5.95 -6.19
CA ASP A 6 18.15 4.67 -6.78
C ASP A 6 17.06 3.95 -5.95
N VAL A 7 16.35 3.05 -6.59
CA VAL A 7 15.37 2.19 -5.89
C VAL A 7 16.10 1.25 -4.93
N ILE A 8 15.79 1.37 -3.64
CA ILE A 8 16.30 0.47 -2.61
C ILE A 8 15.52 -0.85 -2.70
N SER A 9 16.24 -1.95 -2.79
CA SER A 9 15.68 -3.28 -2.97
C SER A 9 16.32 -4.28 -1.99
N PRO A 10 15.82 -5.51 -1.88
CA PRO A 10 16.48 -6.56 -1.10
C PRO A 10 17.91 -6.89 -1.57
N LEU A 11 18.28 -6.49 -2.79
CA LEU A 11 19.63 -6.66 -3.34
C LEU A 11 20.58 -5.50 -3.01
N THR A 12 20.08 -4.42 -2.42
CA THR A 12 20.90 -3.28 -1.97
C THR A 12 21.77 -3.72 -0.79
N ALA A 13 23.08 -3.54 -0.92
CA ALA A 13 24.05 -4.10 0.03
C ALA A 13 23.89 -3.55 1.47
N ASP A 14 23.55 -2.26 1.61
CA ASP A 14 23.24 -1.61 2.88
C ASP A 14 22.04 -0.67 2.68
N PRO A 15 20.80 -1.20 2.71
CA PRO A 15 19.60 -0.41 2.42
C PRO A 15 19.36 0.70 3.43
N VAL A 16 19.80 0.54 4.68
CA VAL A 16 19.65 1.56 5.72
C VAL A 16 20.57 2.75 5.48
N SER A 17 21.82 2.50 5.09
CA SER A 17 22.77 3.56 4.73
C SER A 17 22.30 4.29 3.48
N GLU A 18 21.92 3.55 2.46
CA GLU A 18 21.41 4.13 1.20
C GLU A 18 20.19 5.01 1.42
N PHE A 19 19.22 4.55 2.24
CA PHE A 19 18.05 5.37 2.58
C PHE A 19 18.45 6.68 3.29
N LYS A 20 19.38 6.63 4.23
CA LYS A 20 19.87 7.82 4.93
C LYS A 20 20.54 8.80 3.98
N ASP A 21 21.39 8.29 3.09
CA ASP A 21 22.09 9.11 2.10
C ASP A 21 21.08 9.81 1.16
N GLN A 22 20.01 9.12 0.75
CA GLN A 22 18.94 9.70 -0.06
C GLN A 22 18.15 10.77 0.71
N VAL A 23 17.83 10.55 1.99
CA VAL A 23 17.19 11.57 2.84
C VAL A 23 18.10 12.80 2.98
N ASP A 24 19.39 12.62 3.16
CA ASP A 24 20.34 13.74 3.26
C ASP A 24 20.44 14.54 1.95
N LEU A 25 20.27 13.89 0.78
CA LEU A 25 20.23 14.57 -0.52
C LEU A 25 19.00 15.49 -0.67
N ILE A 26 17.86 15.15 -0.05
CA ILE A 26 16.67 16.01 -0.06
C ILE A 26 16.95 17.32 0.69
N GLY A 27 17.71 17.25 1.78
CA GLY A 27 18.11 18.42 2.60
C GLY A 27 16.93 19.09 3.33
N TYR A 28 17.20 20.30 3.82
CA TYR A 28 16.25 21.07 4.64
C TYR A 28 15.72 22.35 3.96
N GLY A 29 16.08 22.57 2.69
CA GLY A 29 15.77 23.78 1.96
C GLY A 29 14.63 23.58 0.96
N GLY A 30 13.42 23.42 1.44
CA GLY A 30 12.23 23.25 0.61
C GLY A 30 11.43 24.54 0.38
N SER A 31 10.36 24.41 -0.38
CA SER A 31 9.29 25.40 -0.48
C SER A 31 8.37 25.27 0.74
N PRO A 32 7.86 26.37 1.33
CA PRO A 32 6.83 26.27 2.38
C PRO A 32 5.46 25.84 1.83
N TYR A 33 5.38 25.51 0.55
CA TYR A 33 4.17 25.03 -0.12
C TYR A 33 4.37 23.56 -0.46
N GLU A 34 4.18 22.70 0.53
CA GLU A 34 4.31 21.26 0.41
C GLU A 34 3.24 20.68 -0.53
N LYS A 35 3.61 19.70 -1.34
CA LYS A 35 2.74 19.09 -2.36
C LYS A 35 2.87 17.57 -2.39
N GLY A 36 2.93 16.94 -1.24
CA GLY A 36 3.13 15.51 -1.13
C GLY A 36 2.08 14.69 -1.86
N LEU A 37 0.80 15.10 -1.79
CA LEU A 37 -0.29 14.43 -2.51
C LEU A 37 -0.11 14.53 -4.03
N TRP A 38 0.25 15.72 -4.53
CA TRP A 38 0.53 15.90 -5.96
C TRP A 38 1.71 15.05 -6.43
N TYR A 39 2.80 15.02 -5.67
CA TYR A 39 3.97 14.23 -6.05
C TYR A 39 3.72 12.73 -5.98
N SER A 40 2.93 12.24 -5.03
CA SER A 40 2.53 10.84 -5.02
C SER A 40 1.66 10.49 -6.24
N TYR A 41 0.77 11.39 -6.65
CA TYR A 41 0.00 11.27 -7.88
C TYR A 41 0.91 11.24 -9.13
N GLU A 42 1.72 12.29 -9.33
CA GLU A 42 2.60 12.38 -10.52
C GLU A 42 3.59 11.22 -10.63
N SER A 43 4.14 10.75 -9.50
CA SER A 43 5.08 9.63 -9.52
C SER A 43 4.44 8.31 -9.89
N THR A 44 3.16 8.13 -9.60
CA THR A 44 2.41 6.90 -9.84
C THR A 44 1.51 6.96 -11.08
N ASP A 45 1.27 8.14 -11.64
CA ASP A 45 0.55 8.31 -12.89
C ASP A 45 1.42 7.94 -14.10
N SER A 46 0.80 7.83 -15.27
CA SER A 46 1.45 7.38 -16.50
C SER A 46 2.71 8.20 -16.82
N GLY A 47 3.86 7.54 -16.83
CA GLY A 47 5.17 8.13 -17.09
C GLY A 47 5.95 8.57 -15.85
N GLY A 48 5.38 8.45 -14.67
CA GLY A 48 6.09 8.65 -13.39
C GLY A 48 6.98 7.46 -13.02
N ASP A 49 7.99 7.69 -12.20
CA ASP A 49 8.99 6.68 -11.83
C ASP A 49 8.40 5.53 -11.02
N ALA A 50 7.34 5.77 -10.24
CA ALA A 50 6.62 4.76 -9.48
C ALA A 50 5.36 4.23 -10.21
N SER A 51 5.17 4.55 -11.49
CA SER A 51 3.98 4.14 -12.25
C SER A 51 4.03 2.66 -12.66
N PRO A 52 2.86 2.04 -12.89
CA PRO A 52 2.79 0.71 -13.50
C PRO A 52 3.54 0.67 -14.84
N GLY A 53 4.51 -0.25 -14.97
CA GLY A 53 5.30 -0.40 -16.20
C GLY A 53 6.49 0.56 -16.32
N SER A 54 6.77 1.37 -15.30
CA SER A 54 8.01 2.16 -15.24
C SER A 54 9.25 1.28 -15.32
N ALA A 55 10.29 1.78 -15.99
CA ALA A 55 11.58 1.09 -16.11
C ALA A 55 12.34 0.95 -14.78
N THR A 56 11.95 1.69 -13.74
CA THR A 56 12.55 1.61 -12.40
C THR A 56 12.29 0.29 -11.70
N GLY A 57 11.21 -0.44 -12.10
CA GLY A 57 10.79 -1.67 -11.44
C GLY A 57 10.22 -1.49 -10.02
N PHE A 58 10.03 -0.25 -9.58
CA PHE A 58 9.47 0.03 -8.24
C PHE A 58 8.04 -0.51 -8.10
N PHE A 59 7.18 -0.25 -9.09
CA PHE A 59 5.78 -0.68 -9.02
C PHE A 59 5.65 -2.17 -9.30
N ARG A 60 5.10 -2.91 -8.35
CA ARG A 60 4.79 -4.34 -8.46
C ARG A 60 3.30 -4.54 -8.26
N ALA A 61 2.61 -5.10 -9.24
CA ALA A 61 1.15 -5.20 -9.25
C ALA A 61 0.58 -5.95 -8.03
N SER A 62 1.26 -7.03 -7.60
CA SER A 62 0.87 -7.87 -6.48
C SER A 62 1.37 -7.40 -5.10
N ALA A 63 2.34 -6.48 -5.06
CA ALA A 63 2.87 -5.98 -3.79
C ALA A 63 2.02 -4.83 -3.25
N LYS A 64 1.96 -4.69 -1.92
CA LYS A 64 1.31 -3.55 -1.28
C LYS A 64 2.04 -2.25 -1.63
N LEU A 65 1.30 -1.24 -2.03
CA LEU A 65 1.78 0.12 -2.23
C LEU A 65 1.63 0.87 -0.90
N VAL A 66 2.76 1.22 -0.32
CA VAL A 66 2.82 1.97 0.94
C VAL A 66 3.37 3.35 0.65
N ILE A 67 2.65 4.38 1.07
CA ILE A 67 3.08 5.76 0.96
C ILE A 67 3.24 6.33 2.37
N VAL A 68 4.33 7.04 2.60
CA VAL A 68 4.57 7.75 3.87
C VAL A 68 4.83 9.21 3.55
N TYR A 69 3.87 10.07 3.89
CA TYR A 69 4.05 11.51 3.80
C TYR A 69 4.78 12.03 5.03
N VAL A 70 5.79 12.88 4.83
CA VAL A 70 6.53 13.53 5.93
C VAL A 70 6.55 15.02 5.65
N SER A 71 5.90 15.82 6.51
CA SER A 71 5.78 17.27 6.30
C SER A 71 5.48 18.00 7.60
N ASP A 72 6.07 19.18 7.80
CA ASP A 72 5.75 20.10 8.88
C ASP A 72 4.74 21.20 8.47
N GLU A 73 4.27 21.13 7.21
CA GLU A 73 3.29 22.05 6.63
C GLU A 73 2.05 21.26 6.11
N PRO A 74 0.90 21.96 5.90
CA PRO A 74 -0.24 21.36 5.22
C PRO A 74 0.07 21.08 3.75
N ASP A 75 -0.68 20.15 3.14
CA ASP A 75 -0.59 19.90 1.70
C ASP A 75 -1.28 21.02 0.88
N PHE A 76 -0.55 21.57 -0.06
CA PHE A 76 -1.03 22.60 -0.98
C PHE A 76 -1.39 22.04 -2.37
N SER A 77 -1.45 20.75 -2.57
CA SER A 77 -1.71 20.13 -3.88
C SER A 77 -3.07 20.52 -4.48
N HIS A 78 -4.06 20.72 -3.63
CA HIS A 78 -5.39 21.16 -4.04
C HIS A 78 -5.48 22.69 -4.28
N ASN A 79 -4.43 23.43 -3.96
CA ASN A 79 -4.40 24.89 -4.17
C ASN A 79 -3.76 25.23 -5.52
N THR A 80 -4.59 25.51 -6.53
CA THR A 80 -4.17 25.78 -7.91
C THR A 80 -3.16 26.91 -8.05
N THR A 81 -3.09 27.83 -7.07
CA THR A 81 -2.13 28.94 -7.08
C THR A 81 -0.69 28.42 -6.90
N TYR A 82 -0.50 27.33 -6.17
CA TYR A 82 0.82 26.84 -5.79
C TYR A 82 1.31 25.66 -6.58
N HIS A 83 0.45 24.82 -7.15
CA HIS A 83 0.95 23.71 -7.97
C HIS A 83 1.03 24.01 -9.47
N GLY A 84 0.67 25.21 -9.88
CA GLY A 84 0.88 25.69 -11.26
C GLY A 84 -0.01 25.04 -12.33
N GLY A 85 -0.96 24.23 -11.91
CA GLY A 85 -1.93 23.54 -12.78
C GLY A 85 -3.33 24.12 -12.66
N SER A 86 -4.22 23.64 -13.51
CA SER A 86 -5.66 23.95 -13.47
C SER A 86 -6.45 22.83 -12.76
N THR A 87 -5.79 21.96 -12.02
CA THR A 87 -6.47 20.85 -11.34
C THR A 87 -7.24 21.35 -10.13
N THR A 88 -8.42 20.80 -9.96
CA THR A 88 -9.30 21.02 -8.82
C THR A 88 -9.34 19.81 -7.91
N MET A 89 -8.32 18.92 -8.00
CA MET A 89 -8.24 17.71 -7.19
C MET A 89 -8.28 18.04 -5.69
N VAL A 90 -9.04 17.24 -4.97
CA VAL A 90 -9.15 17.27 -3.50
C VAL A 90 -8.53 16.01 -2.92
N PRO A 91 -8.27 15.92 -1.60
CA PRO A 91 -7.61 14.74 -1.00
C PRO A 91 -8.20 13.39 -1.41
N SER A 92 -9.53 13.28 -1.50
CA SER A 92 -10.21 12.06 -1.95
C SER A 92 -9.92 11.65 -3.41
N ASP A 93 -9.57 12.60 -4.28
CA ASP A 93 -9.18 12.26 -5.66
C ASP A 93 -7.81 11.57 -5.69
N TYR A 94 -6.89 11.99 -4.82
CA TYR A 94 -5.59 11.32 -4.66
C TYR A 94 -5.77 9.93 -4.06
N SER A 95 -6.60 9.78 -3.03
CA SER A 95 -6.96 8.46 -2.47
C SER A 95 -7.55 7.53 -3.55
N ALA A 96 -8.49 8.02 -4.35
CA ALA A 96 -9.11 7.25 -5.43
C ALA A 96 -8.10 6.85 -6.53
N HIS A 97 -7.19 7.76 -6.89
CA HIS A 97 -6.11 7.44 -7.84
C HIS A 97 -5.25 6.29 -7.32
N LEU A 98 -4.73 6.39 -6.09
CA LEU A 98 -3.87 5.37 -5.49
C LEU A 98 -4.56 4.02 -5.41
N LEU A 99 -5.84 3.98 -5.01
CA LEU A 99 -6.65 2.76 -5.00
C LEU A 99 -6.82 2.16 -6.40
N SER A 100 -6.91 2.99 -7.43
CA SER A 100 -7.06 2.52 -8.83
C SER A 100 -5.84 1.79 -9.37
N LEU A 101 -4.67 1.95 -8.75
CA LEU A 101 -3.41 1.33 -9.18
C LEU A 101 -3.33 -0.16 -8.81
N LYS A 102 -4.19 -0.64 -7.93
CA LYS A 102 -4.17 -2.01 -7.41
C LYS A 102 -5.49 -2.73 -7.64
N THR A 103 -5.44 -4.04 -7.63
CA THR A 103 -6.61 -4.90 -7.82
C THR A 103 -7.47 -5.02 -6.55
N SER A 104 -6.90 -4.70 -5.38
CA SER A 104 -7.60 -4.69 -4.09
C SER A 104 -7.20 -3.46 -3.28
N SER A 105 -8.15 -2.89 -2.55
CA SER A 105 -7.92 -1.79 -1.60
C SER A 105 -6.90 -2.16 -0.50
N ASP A 106 -6.83 -3.43 -0.11
CA ASP A 106 -5.90 -3.93 0.92
C ASP A 106 -4.43 -3.83 0.49
N LEU A 107 -4.20 -3.66 -0.82
CA LEU A 107 -2.87 -3.45 -1.39
C LEU A 107 -2.44 -1.99 -1.45
N VAL A 108 -3.17 -1.08 -0.82
CA VAL A 108 -2.81 0.34 -0.75
C VAL A 108 -2.99 0.84 0.67
N VAL A 109 -1.98 1.53 1.19
CA VAL A 109 -2.05 2.22 2.48
C VAL A 109 -1.23 3.50 2.42
N ALA A 110 -1.68 4.55 3.08
CA ALA A 110 -0.91 5.77 3.26
C ALA A 110 -0.76 6.09 4.74
N HIS A 111 0.45 6.45 5.14
CA HIS A 111 0.77 6.94 6.47
C HIS A 111 1.25 8.39 6.37
N ALA A 112 1.21 9.12 7.48
CA ALA A 112 1.79 10.45 7.54
C ALA A 112 2.51 10.69 8.87
N VAL A 113 3.63 11.39 8.79
CA VAL A 113 4.34 12.01 9.91
C VAL A 113 4.22 13.52 9.71
N ALA A 114 3.24 14.13 10.37
CA ALA A 114 2.90 15.53 10.14
C ALA A 114 2.41 16.24 11.41
N GLY A 115 2.06 17.51 11.29
CA GLY A 115 1.51 18.28 12.41
C GLY A 115 0.13 17.80 12.82
N ASP A 116 -0.12 17.75 14.13
CA ASP A 116 -1.28 17.10 14.75
C ASP A 116 -2.62 17.71 14.34
N TYR A 117 -3.63 16.84 14.22
CA TYR A 117 -5.02 17.27 14.06
C TYR A 117 -5.54 17.89 15.39
N PRO A 118 -6.31 18.98 15.35
CA PRO A 118 -6.65 19.81 14.17
C PRO A 118 -5.80 21.09 14.04
N SER A 119 -4.79 21.29 14.83
CA SER A 119 -4.15 22.63 15.00
C SER A 119 -2.64 22.64 14.83
N GLY A 120 -2.04 21.53 14.45
CA GLY A 120 -0.58 21.38 14.44
C GLY A 120 -0.02 21.01 15.81
N CYS A 121 1.29 21.02 15.92
CA CYS A 121 1.99 20.61 17.13
C CYS A 121 3.18 21.52 17.46
N SER A 122 3.64 21.43 18.72
CA SER A 122 4.86 22.07 19.20
C SER A 122 5.51 21.22 20.27
N GLY A 123 6.82 21.31 20.43
CA GLY A 123 7.58 20.54 21.43
C GLY A 123 8.97 20.20 20.90
N ASN A 124 9.17 19.04 20.32
CA ASN A 124 10.41 18.71 19.59
C ASN A 124 10.34 19.22 18.15
N GLY A 125 10.10 20.50 17.98
CA GLY A 125 9.84 21.16 16.72
C GLY A 125 8.52 21.92 16.76
N SER A 126 8.09 22.42 15.61
CA SER A 126 6.80 23.07 15.40
C SER A 126 6.31 22.74 14.00
N ALA A 127 5.05 22.37 13.90
CA ALA A 127 4.43 22.04 12.62
C ALA A 127 2.99 22.56 12.57
N SER A 128 2.57 23.01 11.39
CA SER A 128 1.18 23.30 11.09
C SER A 128 0.40 21.96 10.99
N PHE A 129 -0.92 21.98 11.13
CA PHE A 129 -1.73 20.79 10.92
C PHE A 129 -1.52 20.21 9.51
N GLY A 130 -1.23 18.92 9.43
CA GLY A 130 -1.01 18.19 8.17
C GLY A 130 -2.31 17.98 7.39
N ASP A 131 -2.99 19.10 7.04
CA ASP A 131 -4.23 19.12 6.25
C ASP A 131 -3.99 18.49 4.87
N GLY A 132 -4.95 17.72 4.39
CA GLY A 132 -4.82 16.91 3.18
C GLY A 132 -4.16 15.56 3.42
N TYR A 133 -3.02 15.49 4.07
CA TYR A 133 -2.40 14.21 4.45
C TYR A 133 -3.27 13.44 5.44
N TYR A 134 -3.86 14.12 6.42
CA TYR A 134 -4.77 13.52 7.39
C TYR A 134 -5.96 12.85 6.71
N ASP A 135 -6.53 13.50 5.69
CA ASP A 135 -7.68 13.00 4.96
C ASP A 135 -7.32 11.73 4.17
N VAL A 136 -6.21 11.76 3.41
CA VAL A 136 -5.75 10.60 2.62
C VAL A 136 -5.38 9.41 3.51
N VAL A 137 -4.74 9.65 4.67
CA VAL A 137 -4.43 8.58 5.64
C VAL A 137 -5.70 7.92 6.17
N ASN A 138 -6.73 8.71 6.50
CA ASN A 138 -8.02 8.16 6.94
C ASN A 138 -8.74 7.39 5.82
N ASP A 139 -8.70 7.89 4.59
CA ASP A 139 -9.32 7.23 3.43
C ASP A 139 -8.66 5.87 3.13
N LEU A 140 -7.34 5.76 3.30
CA LEU A 140 -6.55 4.58 2.97
C LEU A 140 -6.19 3.71 4.18
N GLY A 141 -6.71 4.04 5.37
CA GLY A 141 -6.66 3.19 6.55
C GLY A 141 -5.28 3.07 7.21
N GLY A 142 -4.39 4.06 7.02
CA GLY A 142 -3.05 4.07 7.61
C GLY A 142 -2.95 4.74 8.98
N THR A 143 -1.73 5.04 9.39
CA THR A 143 -1.40 5.67 10.67
C THR A 143 -0.97 7.11 10.46
N PHE A 144 -1.59 8.04 11.20
CA PHE A 144 -1.18 9.45 11.26
C PHE A 144 -0.37 9.68 12.55
N MET A 145 0.85 10.19 12.41
CA MET A 145 1.82 10.36 13.49
C MET A 145 2.21 11.81 13.65
N SER A 146 2.41 12.23 14.92
CA SER A 146 2.93 13.56 15.21
C SER A 146 4.39 13.71 14.81
N ILE A 147 4.71 14.67 13.94
CA ILE A 147 6.09 15.03 13.62
C ILE A 147 6.82 15.65 14.82
N CYS A 148 6.09 16.22 15.78
CA CYS A 148 6.63 16.80 17.01
C CYS A 148 6.85 15.75 18.12
N ALA A 149 6.56 14.46 17.90
CA ALA A 149 6.79 13.43 18.89
C ALA A 149 8.29 13.29 19.21
N ALA A 150 8.60 13.08 20.49
CA ALA A 150 9.99 12.88 20.93
C ALA A 150 10.58 11.56 20.45
N ASP A 151 9.72 10.57 20.20
CA ASP A 151 10.08 9.23 19.77
C ASP A 151 9.03 8.73 18.76
N TRP A 152 9.48 8.38 17.57
CA TRP A 152 8.65 7.84 16.50
C TRP A 152 8.65 6.30 16.45
N SER A 153 9.48 5.63 17.28
CA SER A 153 9.73 4.20 17.16
C SER A 153 8.46 3.36 17.19
N VAL A 154 7.56 3.63 18.14
CA VAL A 154 6.30 2.88 18.30
C VAL A 154 5.38 3.05 17.07
N SER A 155 5.30 4.27 16.55
CA SER A 155 4.46 4.57 15.39
C SER A 155 5.08 4.01 14.10
N MET A 156 6.41 4.05 13.97
CA MET A 156 7.12 3.44 12.84
C MET A 156 7.06 1.91 12.87
N GLU A 157 6.96 1.28 14.05
CA GLU A 157 6.70 -0.15 14.17
C GLU A 157 5.30 -0.51 13.63
N ALA A 158 4.29 0.31 13.90
CA ALA A 158 2.96 0.14 13.33
C ALA A 158 2.98 0.30 11.79
N VAL A 159 3.67 1.33 11.27
CA VAL A 159 3.87 1.52 9.82
C VAL A 159 4.58 0.31 9.20
N ALA A 160 5.65 -0.18 9.83
CA ALA A 160 6.38 -1.35 9.34
C ALA A 160 5.49 -2.60 9.32
N THR A 161 4.72 -2.83 10.39
CA THR A 161 3.79 -3.95 10.49
C THR A 161 2.71 -3.87 9.40
N ASP A 162 2.09 -2.72 9.22
CA ASP A 162 1.09 -2.48 8.19
C ASP A 162 1.66 -2.64 6.77
N SER A 163 2.91 -2.22 6.59
CA SER A 163 3.63 -2.34 5.30
C SER A 163 3.99 -3.79 4.98
N MET A 164 4.33 -4.58 5.99
CA MET A 164 4.65 -6.00 5.86
C MET A 164 3.41 -6.89 5.83
N ALA A 165 2.25 -6.42 6.27
CA ALA A 165 0.99 -7.16 6.27
C ALA A 165 0.42 -7.37 4.85
N GLY A 166 1.25 -7.78 3.92
CA GLY A 166 0.93 -7.68 2.51
C GLY A 166 1.25 -8.84 1.61
N ALA A 167 1.31 -10.08 2.09
CA ALA A 167 1.01 -11.20 1.22
C ALA A 167 -0.44 -11.62 1.48
N VAL A 168 -1.38 -10.85 0.97
CA VAL A 168 -2.81 -11.17 0.98
C VAL A 168 -3.16 -11.73 -0.38
N PHE A 169 -3.67 -12.96 -0.41
CA PHE A 169 -4.05 -13.67 -1.63
C PHE A 169 -5.56 -13.88 -1.64
N GLY A 170 -6.24 -13.18 -2.57
CA GLY A 170 -7.66 -13.39 -2.81
C GLY A 170 -7.94 -14.78 -3.38
N LEU A 171 -8.90 -15.49 -2.81
CA LEU A 171 -9.39 -16.74 -3.35
C LEU A 171 -10.47 -16.49 -4.38
N SER A 172 -10.50 -17.29 -5.43
CA SER A 172 -11.46 -17.13 -6.54
C SER A 172 -12.88 -17.59 -6.20
N GLN A 173 -13.01 -18.44 -5.19
CA GLN A 173 -14.28 -19.02 -4.71
C GLN A 173 -14.23 -19.17 -3.20
N ASP A 174 -15.38 -19.27 -2.54
CA ASP A 174 -15.47 -19.53 -1.11
C ASP A 174 -15.00 -20.96 -0.78
N PRO A 175 -13.93 -21.13 0.01
CA PRO A 175 -13.39 -22.44 0.32
C PRO A 175 -14.13 -23.12 1.47
N PHE A 176 -14.01 -24.45 1.55
CA PHE A 176 -14.11 -25.12 2.84
C PHE A 176 -12.82 -24.84 3.62
N GLU A 177 -12.90 -24.06 4.69
CA GLU A 177 -11.74 -23.54 5.43
C GLU A 177 -10.75 -24.65 5.83
N ASP A 178 -11.26 -25.78 6.34
CA ASP A 178 -10.45 -26.92 6.77
C ASP A 178 -9.69 -27.62 5.62
N THR A 179 -9.95 -27.26 4.37
CA THR A 179 -9.32 -27.85 3.19
C THR A 179 -8.27 -26.94 2.54
N ILE A 180 -8.05 -25.75 3.11
CA ILE A 180 -7.07 -24.82 2.55
C ILE A 180 -5.67 -25.34 2.83
N GLU A 181 -4.91 -25.56 1.77
CA GLU A 181 -3.49 -25.90 1.81
C GLU A 181 -2.67 -24.80 1.12
N VAL A 182 -1.66 -24.28 1.79
CA VAL A 182 -0.75 -23.28 1.26
C VAL A 182 0.66 -23.85 1.20
N THR A 183 1.28 -23.77 0.04
CA THR A 183 2.70 -24.12 -0.12
C THR A 183 3.49 -22.91 -0.62
N VAL A 184 4.75 -22.83 -0.18
CA VAL A 184 5.73 -21.84 -0.64
C VAL A 184 6.93 -22.62 -1.19
N ASP A 185 7.24 -22.45 -2.46
CA ASP A 185 8.30 -23.20 -3.17
C ASP A 185 8.14 -24.73 -3.02
N GLY A 186 6.87 -25.18 -2.97
CA GLY A 186 6.51 -26.59 -2.81
C GLY A 186 6.60 -27.12 -1.37
N ILE A 187 6.87 -26.27 -0.38
CA ILE A 187 6.90 -26.61 1.05
C ILE A 187 5.63 -26.10 1.72
N THR A 188 4.92 -26.97 2.46
CA THR A 188 3.69 -26.57 3.17
C THR A 188 3.99 -25.49 4.20
N SER A 189 3.26 -24.38 4.12
CA SER A 189 3.26 -23.29 5.09
C SER A 189 2.05 -23.40 6.01
N LEU A 190 2.26 -23.18 7.33
CA LEU A 190 1.20 -23.16 8.34
C LEU A 190 1.04 -21.78 8.99
N ASN A 191 1.86 -20.82 8.58
CA ASN A 191 1.92 -19.49 9.19
C ASN A 191 1.13 -18.49 8.34
N TRP A 192 -0.17 -18.70 8.27
CA TRP A 192 -1.12 -17.86 7.55
C TRP A 192 -2.50 -17.90 8.23
N THR A 193 -3.33 -16.94 7.92
CA THR A 193 -4.71 -16.81 8.41
C THR A 193 -5.65 -16.65 7.23
N TYR A 194 -6.81 -17.29 7.28
CA TYR A 194 -7.89 -17.09 6.32
C TYR A 194 -8.91 -16.08 6.86
N SER A 195 -9.29 -15.12 6.06
CA SER A 195 -10.34 -14.16 6.34
C SER A 195 -11.60 -14.50 5.54
N THR A 196 -12.66 -14.92 6.24
CA THR A 196 -13.98 -15.19 5.63
C THR A 196 -14.67 -13.92 5.13
N THR A 197 -14.34 -12.76 5.72
CA THR A 197 -14.95 -11.47 5.35
C THR A 197 -14.45 -10.97 3.99
N THR A 198 -13.16 -11.18 3.70
CA THR A 198 -12.52 -10.70 2.46
C THR A 198 -12.21 -11.83 1.48
N ASN A 199 -12.46 -13.08 1.86
CA ASN A 199 -12.10 -14.29 1.12
C ASN A 199 -10.62 -14.32 0.72
N THR A 200 -9.73 -14.09 1.70
CA THR A 200 -8.29 -13.96 1.48
C THR A 200 -7.47 -14.80 2.44
N ILE A 201 -6.31 -15.27 1.96
CA ILE A 201 -5.23 -15.82 2.78
C ILE A 201 -4.23 -14.70 3.06
N GLN A 202 -3.84 -14.54 4.33
CA GLN A 202 -2.82 -13.60 4.77
C GLN A 202 -1.72 -14.36 5.51
N PHE A 203 -0.45 -14.18 5.09
CA PHE A 203 0.69 -14.73 5.82
C PHE A 203 0.96 -13.96 7.12
N ASP A 204 1.36 -14.68 8.15
CA ASP A 204 1.76 -14.08 9.42
C ASP A 204 3.01 -13.20 9.25
N THR A 205 3.09 -12.14 10.04
CA THR A 205 4.27 -11.26 10.09
C THR A 205 5.53 -12.08 10.42
N GLY A 206 6.55 -12.01 9.57
CA GLY A 206 7.78 -12.79 9.69
C GLY A 206 7.76 -14.14 8.98
N SER A 207 6.63 -14.55 8.40
CA SER A 207 6.50 -15.74 7.56
C SER A 207 6.08 -15.41 6.14
N ILE A 208 6.15 -14.13 5.77
CA ILE A 208 5.87 -13.66 4.42
C ILE A 208 6.93 -14.24 3.48
N PRO A 209 6.52 -14.94 2.40
CA PRO A 209 7.46 -15.50 1.44
C PRO A 209 8.36 -14.44 0.82
N GLU A 210 9.60 -14.82 0.51
CA GLU A 210 10.56 -13.95 -0.17
C GLU A 210 10.06 -13.59 -1.58
N GLU A 211 10.55 -12.47 -2.12
CA GLU A 211 10.20 -12.05 -3.48
C GLU A 211 10.67 -13.10 -4.50
N GLY A 212 9.73 -13.53 -5.35
CA GLY A 212 9.99 -14.57 -6.35
C GLY A 212 9.63 -15.98 -5.91
N SER A 213 9.26 -16.19 -4.64
CA SER A 213 8.74 -17.48 -4.19
C SER A 213 7.45 -17.86 -4.92
N MET A 214 7.35 -19.14 -5.29
CA MET A 214 6.12 -19.69 -5.87
C MET A 214 5.15 -20.05 -4.75
N ILE A 215 4.00 -19.38 -4.72
CA ILE A 215 2.93 -19.64 -3.75
C ILE A 215 1.81 -20.37 -4.47
N ASP A 216 1.46 -21.54 -3.94
CA ASP A 216 0.35 -22.34 -4.43
C ASP A 216 -0.68 -22.52 -3.31
N ILE A 217 -1.95 -22.17 -3.61
CA ILE A 217 -3.07 -22.26 -2.67
C ILE A 217 -4.14 -23.16 -3.29
N SER A 218 -4.38 -24.28 -2.66
CA SER A 218 -5.41 -25.25 -3.05
C SER A 218 -6.47 -25.38 -1.97
N TYR A 219 -7.72 -25.59 -2.38
CA TYR A 219 -8.85 -25.74 -1.48
C TYR A 219 -10.05 -26.39 -2.19
N ALA A 220 -10.93 -27.02 -1.42
CA ALA A 220 -12.19 -27.54 -1.90
C ALA A 220 -13.28 -26.45 -1.88
N VAL A 221 -14.15 -26.50 -2.86
CA VAL A 221 -15.33 -25.61 -2.97
C VAL A 221 -16.60 -26.44 -3.14
N LEU A 222 -17.77 -25.85 -2.82
CA LEU A 222 -19.05 -26.43 -3.25
C LEU A 222 -19.12 -26.33 -4.77
N SER A 223 -19.20 -27.49 -5.44
CA SER A 223 -19.62 -27.52 -6.84
C SER A 223 -21.17 -27.59 -6.86
N ASP A 224 -21.80 -26.68 -7.58
CA ASP A 224 -23.19 -26.87 -7.98
C ASP A 224 -23.21 -28.06 -8.95
N CYS A 225 -23.60 -29.23 -8.44
CA CYS A 225 -24.00 -30.32 -9.30
C CYS A 225 -25.33 -29.93 -9.95
N ASN A 226 -25.29 -29.24 -11.06
CA ASN A 226 -26.43 -29.23 -11.96
C ASN A 226 -26.46 -30.61 -12.60
N ASP A 227 -27.26 -31.50 -12.02
CA ASP A 227 -27.69 -32.75 -12.64
C ASP A 227 -28.61 -32.37 -13.81
N ASP A 228 -28.03 -31.97 -14.92
CA ASP A 228 -28.70 -32.04 -16.23
C ASP A 228 -28.68 -33.51 -16.72
N ASP A 229 -29.24 -34.40 -15.90
CA ASP A 229 -29.73 -35.70 -16.40
C ASP A 229 -31.01 -35.42 -17.21
N GLU A 230 -30.84 -34.96 -18.43
CA GLU A 230 -31.86 -35.20 -19.46
C GLU A 230 -31.96 -36.71 -19.66
N ASP A 231 -32.87 -37.32 -18.90
CA ASP A 231 -33.42 -38.62 -19.17
C ASP A 231 -34.08 -38.58 -20.57
N THR A 232 -33.29 -38.85 -21.62
CA THR A 232 -33.82 -39.17 -22.94
C THR A 232 -34.41 -40.56 -22.87
N GLY A 233 -35.67 -40.63 -22.40
CA GLY A 233 -36.48 -41.82 -22.46
C GLY A 233 -36.49 -42.39 -23.89
N ASP A 234 -35.79 -43.49 -24.03
CA ASP A 234 -35.89 -44.38 -25.17
C ASP A 234 -37.27 -45.08 -25.14
N THR A 235 -38.17 -44.63 -26.00
CA THR A 235 -39.42 -45.32 -26.29
C THR A 235 -39.22 -46.21 -27.51
N ASP A 236 -38.83 -47.46 -27.27
CA ASP A 236 -39.00 -48.55 -28.20
C ASP A 236 -40.46 -48.81 -28.52
N GLN A 237 -40.78 -48.75 -29.81
CA GLN A 237 -41.77 -49.61 -30.52
C GLN A 237 -41.26 -50.01 -31.88
#